data_f16cb24ee4cc3cd37bffa93d748409b9
#
_entry.id   f16cb24ee4cc3cd37bffa93d748409b9
#
_cell.length_a   1.000
_cell.length_b   1.000
_cell.length_c   1.000
_cell.angle_alpha   90.00
_cell.angle_beta   90.00
_cell.angle_gamma   90.00
#
_symmetry.space_group_name_H-M   'P 1'
#
loop_
_entity.id
_entity.type
_entity.pdbx_description
1 polymer ?
#
loop_
_entity_poly.entity_id
_entity_poly.type
_entity_poly.pdbx_seq_one_letter_code
_entity_poly.pdbx_strand_id
1 'polypeptide(L)'
;MRQKVRRILLYVSLFLFPLTMNYLSPYVSIDGAFAGVLSGSAVMFLLLFLSGLFFGRAWCGWVCPAGGLAEVCQTVNPKPVNIKRLRIVRYSIFAVWFGVLVTGFVLAGGIKGVDPLRLTERYVSVDEPLKYIMYYLVLGLFFVLDLALGRRGACHSICWMSRF
;
A
#
# COMPACT_ATOMS: atom_id res chain seq x y z
N MET A 1 10.09 -21.83 14.14
CA MET A 1 9.48 -20.73 14.88
C MET A 1 9.32 -19.45 14.05
N ARG A 2 10.36 -18.93 13.38
CA ARG A 2 10.31 -17.66 12.59
C ARG A 2 9.14 -17.57 11.58
N GLN A 3 8.83 -18.64 10.84
CA GLN A 3 7.75 -18.63 9.83
C GLN A 3 6.34 -18.56 10.46
N LYS A 4 6.14 -19.18 11.62
CA LYS A 4 4.86 -19.07 12.35
C LYS A 4 4.62 -17.64 12.84
N VAL A 5 5.64 -17.03 13.45
CA VAL A 5 5.56 -15.64 13.92
C VAL A 5 5.27 -14.67 12.76
N ARG A 6 5.98 -14.85 11.62
CA ARG A 6 5.76 -14.05 10.41
C ARG A 6 4.30 -14.12 9.92
N ARG A 7 3.73 -15.33 9.82
CA ARG A 7 2.33 -15.52 9.40
C ARG A 7 1.35 -14.87 10.37
N ILE A 8 1.57 -15.02 11.66
CA ILE A 8 0.72 -14.39 12.68
C ILE A 8 0.74 -12.86 12.53
N LEU A 9 1.91 -12.25 12.39
CA LEU A 9 2.04 -10.81 12.19
C LEU A 9 1.32 -10.33 10.92
N LEU A 10 1.44 -11.07 9.81
CA LEU A 10 0.77 -10.75 8.56
C LEU A 10 -0.77 -10.84 8.68
N TYR A 11 -1.29 -11.84 9.40
CA TYR A 11 -2.74 -11.97 9.62
C TYR A 11 -3.27 -10.91 10.58
N VAL A 12 -2.55 -10.57 11.63
CA VAL A 12 -2.90 -9.46 12.52
C VAL A 12 -2.93 -8.14 11.74
N SER A 13 -1.93 -7.89 10.89
CA SER A 13 -1.89 -6.70 10.05
C SER A 13 -3.05 -6.65 9.05
N LEU A 14 -3.43 -7.78 8.46
CA LEU A 14 -4.59 -7.87 7.57
C LEU A 14 -5.90 -7.58 8.33
N PHE A 15 -6.03 -8.06 9.57
CA PHE A 15 -7.20 -7.77 10.42
C PHE A 15 -7.28 -6.29 10.80
N LEU A 16 -6.12 -5.64 11.02
CA LEU A 16 -6.03 -4.21 11.32
C LEU A 16 -6.09 -3.31 10.06
N PHE A 17 -6.21 -3.89 8.86
CA PHE A 17 -6.22 -3.13 7.62
C PHE A 17 -7.30 -2.05 7.53
N PRO A 18 -8.55 -2.25 8.04
CA PRO A 18 -9.56 -1.18 8.05
C PRO A 18 -9.13 0.07 8.81
N LEU A 19 -8.28 -0.06 9.84
CA LEU A 19 -7.74 1.07 10.57
C LEU A 19 -6.59 1.76 9.83
N THR A 20 -5.76 0.99 9.12
CA THR A 20 -4.52 1.48 8.51
C THR A 20 -4.66 1.84 7.04
N MET A 21 -5.83 1.65 6.44
CA MET A 21 -6.06 1.83 5.00
C MET A 21 -5.67 3.23 4.49
N ASN A 22 -6.06 4.31 5.18
CA ASN A 22 -5.76 5.68 4.76
C ASN A 22 -4.26 6.00 4.83
N TYR A 23 -3.54 5.45 5.80
CA TYR A 23 -2.09 5.62 5.93
C TYR A 23 -1.32 4.93 4.81
N LEU A 24 -1.89 3.89 4.21
CA LEU A 24 -1.31 3.14 3.10
C LEU A 24 -1.92 3.53 1.75
N SER A 25 -2.84 4.51 1.72
CA SER A 25 -3.55 4.93 0.52
C SER A 25 -2.74 5.95 -0.30
N PRO A 26 -2.48 5.69 -1.60
CA PRO A 26 -1.85 6.65 -2.48
C PRO A 26 -2.75 7.86 -2.76
N TYR A 27 -4.06 7.69 -2.67
CA TYR A 27 -5.04 8.75 -2.88
C TYR A 27 -4.91 9.86 -1.82
N VAL A 28 -4.79 9.51 -0.55
CA VAL A 28 -4.62 10.47 0.56
C VAL A 28 -3.33 11.27 0.40
N SER A 29 -2.26 10.64 -0.11
CA SER A 29 -1.00 11.34 -0.41
C SER A 29 -1.17 12.37 -1.53
N ILE A 30 -1.91 12.04 -2.58
CA ILE A 30 -2.19 12.95 -3.70
C ILE A 30 -3.05 14.12 -3.22
N ASP A 31 -4.15 13.86 -2.51
CA ASP A 31 -5.02 14.89 -1.96
C ASP A 31 -4.26 15.86 -1.04
N GLY A 32 -3.39 15.33 -0.17
CA GLY A 32 -2.48 16.14 0.65
C GLY A 32 -1.53 17.00 -0.18
N ALA A 33 -0.96 16.45 -1.24
CA ALA A 33 -0.04 17.16 -2.11
C ALA A 33 -0.70 18.36 -2.81
N PHE A 34 -1.91 18.20 -3.35
CA PHE A 34 -2.67 19.30 -3.95
C PHE A 34 -3.10 20.37 -2.96
N ALA A 35 -3.33 20.02 -1.70
CA ALA A 35 -3.60 20.98 -0.63
C ALA A 35 -2.32 21.62 -0.05
N GLY A 36 -1.14 21.19 -0.46
CA GLY A 36 0.13 21.66 0.09
C GLY A 36 0.39 21.19 1.53
N VAL A 37 -0.23 20.08 1.92
CA VAL A 37 -0.13 19.53 3.28
C VAL A 37 0.50 18.14 3.24
N LEU A 38 1.48 17.92 4.11
CA LEU A 38 2.07 16.60 4.32
C LEU A 38 1.07 15.72 5.07
N SER A 39 0.39 14.83 4.34
CA SER A 39 -0.53 13.85 4.93
C SER A 39 0.24 12.73 5.65
N GLY A 40 -0.41 12.08 6.63
CA GLY A 40 0.16 10.91 7.31
C GLY A 40 0.55 9.79 6.36
N SER A 41 -0.19 9.63 5.26
CA SER A 41 0.14 8.70 4.19
C SER A 41 1.47 9.05 3.50
N ALA A 42 1.72 10.33 3.18
CA ALA A 42 2.99 10.77 2.57
C ALA A 42 4.18 10.53 3.51
N VAL A 43 4.03 10.82 4.80
CA VAL A 43 5.04 10.53 5.83
C VAL A 43 5.31 9.04 5.92
N MET A 44 4.24 8.22 5.94
CA MET A 44 4.37 6.76 5.98
C MET A 44 5.11 6.22 4.76
N PHE A 45 4.81 6.73 3.54
CA PHE A 45 5.54 6.34 2.33
C PHE A 45 7.01 6.72 2.38
N LEU A 46 7.34 7.90 2.92
CA LEU A 46 8.72 8.31 3.11
C LEU A 46 9.47 7.38 4.07
N LEU A 47 8.86 7.04 5.20
CA LEU A 47 9.43 6.09 6.15
C LEU A 47 9.62 4.69 5.56
N LEU A 48 8.64 4.23 4.78
CA LEU A 48 8.73 2.94 4.08
C LEU A 48 9.82 2.95 3.01
N PHE A 49 9.97 4.05 2.30
CA PHE A 49 11.05 4.26 1.34
C PHE A 49 12.42 4.16 2.02
N LEU A 50 12.62 4.92 3.10
CA LEU A 50 13.86 4.89 3.88
C LEU A 50 14.12 3.50 4.47
N SER A 51 13.10 2.87 5.07
CA SER A 51 13.24 1.51 5.60
C SER A 51 13.59 0.50 4.51
N GLY A 52 13.07 0.70 3.29
CA GLY A 52 13.37 -0.13 2.12
C GLY A 52 14.84 -0.06 1.70
N LEU A 53 15.48 1.11 1.87
CA LEU A 53 16.91 1.27 1.59
C LEU A 53 17.80 0.48 2.56
N PHE A 54 17.40 0.39 3.84
CA PHE A 54 18.18 -0.28 4.89
C PHE A 54 17.83 -1.77 5.04
N PHE A 55 16.54 -2.09 5.05
CA PHE A 55 16.03 -3.43 5.37
C PHE A 55 15.44 -4.16 4.15
N GLY A 56 15.47 -3.53 2.97
CA GLY A 56 14.88 -4.09 1.77
C GLY A 56 13.38 -4.38 1.93
N ARG A 57 12.96 -5.60 1.60
CA ARG A 57 11.53 -6.00 1.62
C ARG A 57 11.03 -6.50 3.00
N ALA A 58 11.66 -6.12 4.08
CA ALA A 58 11.26 -6.59 5.42
C ALA A 58 9.79 -6.22 5.74
N TRP A 59 9.39 -4.97 5.48
CA TRP A 59 8.00 -4.51 5.66
C TRP A 59 7.00 -5.38 4.90
N CYS A 60 7.20 -5.59 3.59
CA CYS A 60 6.30 -6.38 2.75
C CYS A 60 6.22 -7.85 3.17
N GLY A 61 7.27 -8.36 3.80
CA GLY A 61 7.34 -9.74 4.24
C GLY A 61 6.77 -10.02 5.62
N TRP A 62 6.67 -9.00 6.49
CA TRP A 62 6.36 -9.19 7.91
C TRP A 62 5.11 -8.43 8.40
N VAL A 63 4.83 -7.24 7.85
CA VAL A 63 3.83 -6.32 8.42
C VAL A 63 2.77 -5.89 7.39
N CYS A 64 3.03 -6.00 6.09
CA CYS A 64 2.13 -5.52 5.06
C CYS A 64 0.81 -6.33 5.02
N PRO A 65 -0.38 -5.68 5.13
CA PRO A 65 -1.67 -6.38 5.07
C PRO A 65 -1.91 -7.07 3.72
N ALA A 66 -1.49 -6.47 2.60
CA ALA A 66 -1.54 -7.11 1.29
C ALA A 66 -0.66 -8.38 1.23
N GLY A 67 0.46 -8.39 1.97
CA GLY A 67 1.29 -9.58 2.14
C GLY A 67 0.57 -10.70 2.91
N GLY A 68 -0.28 -10.34 3.88
CA GLY A 68 -1.16 -11.28 4.60
C GLY A 68 -2.19 -11.93 3.68
N LEU A 69 -2.86 -11.12 2.85
CA LEU A 69 -3.82 -11.61 1.86
C LEU A 69 -3.14 -12.52 0.83
N ALA A 70 -1.97 -12.13 0.34
CA ALA A 70 -1.18 -12.94 -0.59
C ALA A 70 -0.73 -14.29 0.01
N GLU A 71 -0.47 -14.36 1.31
CA GLU A 71 -0.14 -15.62 1.99
C GLU A 71 -1.35 -16.56 2.03
N VAL A 72 -2.57 -16.02 2.19
CA VAL A 72 -3.83 -16.80 2.08
C VAL A 72 -4.02 -17.30 0.65
N CYS A 73 -3.92 -16.41 -0.35
CA CYS A 73 -4.11 -16.77 -1.76
C CYS A 73 -3.07 -17.79 -2.25
N GLN A 74 -1.86 -17.79 -1.69
CA GLN A 74 -0.80 -18.74 -2.05
C GLN A 74 -1.15 -20.20 -1.69
N THR A 75 -2.04 -20.42 -0.71
CA THR A 75 -2.52 -21.76 -0.37
C THR A 75 -3.43 -22.32 -1.47
N VAL A 76 -4.10 -21.46 -2.23
CA VAL A 76 -5.03 -21.82 -3.31
C VAL A 76 -4.31 -21.89 -4.65
N ASN A 77 -3.49 -20.89 -4.98
CA ASN A 77 -2.75 -20.82 -6.24
C ASN A 77 -1.25 -20.61 -6.02
N PRO A 78 -0.45 -21.69 -5.94
CA PRO A 78 0.99 -21.61 -5.69
C PRO A 78 1.83 -21.29 -6.93
N LYS A 79 1.22 -21.01 -8.10
CA LYS A 79 1.93 -20.79 -9.37
C LYS A 79 2.95 -19.64 -9.27
N PRO A 80 4.17 -19.82 -9.80
CA PRO A 80 5.17 -18.76 -9.84
C PRO A 80 4.76 -17.65 -10.82
N VAL A 81 4.95 -16.41 -10.42
CA VAL A 81 4.64 -15.22 -11.24
C VAL A 81 5.82 -14.83 -12.12
N ASN A 82 5.54 -14.39 -13.35
CA ASN A 82 6.57 -13.84 -14.23
C ASN A 82 6.94 -12.40 -13.84
N ILE A 83 7.88 -12.28 -12.91
CA ILE A 83 8.32 -11.03 -12.29
C ILE A 83 8.87 -10.03 -13.33
N LYS A 84 9.50 -10.49 -14.42
CA LYS A 84 10.13 -9.61 -15.41
C LYS A 84 9.10 -8.72 -16.13
N ARG A 85 7.96 -9.29 -16.56
CA ARG A 85 6.88 -8.52 -17.22
C ARG A 85 6.16 -7.58 -16.26
N LEU A 86 5.82 -8.07 -15.07
CA LEU A 86 5.10 -7.28 -14.08
C LEU A 86 5.94 -6.13 -13.49
N ARG A 87 7.26 -6.26 -13.51
CA ARG A 87 8.17 -5.21 -13.06
C ARG A 87 7.99 -3.92 -13.88
N ILE A 88 7.83 -4.01 -15.19
CA ILE A 88 7.63 -2.85 -16.07
C ILE A 88 6.34 -2.12 -15.69
N VAL A 89 5.23 -2.86 -15.56
CA VAL A 89 3.92 -2.30 -15.15
C VAL A 89 4.04 -1.55 -13.82
N ARG A 90 4.68 -2.18 -12.84
CA ARG A 90 4.87 -1.58 -11.52
C ARG A 90 5.68 -0.28 -11.56
N TYR A 91 6.77 -0.23 -12.34
CA TYR A 91 7.58 0.99 -12.47
C TYR A 91 6.81 2.11 -13.18
N SER A 92 6.00 1.79 -14.17
CA SER A 92 5.14 2.77 -14.85
C SER A 92 4.12 3.37 -13.88
N ILE A 93 3.41 2.53 -13.12
CA ILE A 93 2.43 2.99 -12.12
C ILE A 93 3.11 3.89 -11.06
N PHE A 94 4.26 3.48 -10.56
CA PHE A 94 5.01 4.27 -9.59
C PHE A 94 5.45 5.61 -10.16
N ALA A 95 5.98 5.64 -11.39
CA ALA A 95 6.45 6.88 -12.03
C ALA A 95 5.31 7.88 -12.23
N VAL A 96 4.15 7.41 -12.69
CA VAL A 96 2.95 8.26 -12.85
C VAL A 96 2.48 8.80 -11.50
N TRP A 97 2.33 7.93 -10.50
CA TRP A 97 1.90 8.34 -9.17
C TRP A 97 2.86 9.36 -8.54
N PHE A 98 4.16 9.11 -8.61
CA PHE A 98 5.18 10.01 -8.07
C PHE A 98 5.21 11.36 -8.82
N GLY A 99 5.04 11.33 -10.15
CA GLY A 99 4.93 12.53 -10.97
C GLY A 99 3.73 13.39 -10.57
N VAL A 100 2.55 12.78 -10.38
CA VAL A 100 1.35 13.48 -9.91
C VAL A 100 1.55 14.09 -8.52
N LEU A 101 2.19 13.37 -7.62
CA LEU A 101 2.48 13.85 -6.26
C LEU A 101 3.40 15.06 -6.28
N VAL A 102 4.50 15.01 -7.03
CA VAL A 102 5.45 16.15 -7.19
C VAL A 102 4.74 17.35 -7.82
N THR A 103 3.95 17.13 -8.88
CA THR A 103 3.18 18.20 -9.54
C THR A 103 2.19 18.83 -8.57
N GLY A 104 1.50 18.04 -7.74
CA GLY A 104 0.59 18.55 -6.72
C GLY A 104 1.29 19.50 -5.74
N PHE A 105 2.44 19.13 -5.20
CA PHE A 105 3.22 20.00 -4.31
C PHE A 105 3.73 21.26 -4.98
N VAL A 106 4.15 21.19 -6.24
CA VAL A 106 4.60 22.37 -7.00
C VAL A 106 3.43 23.34 -7.23
N LEU A 107 2.25 22.83 -7.62
CA LEU A 107 1.04 23.65 -7.82
C LEU A 107 0.55 24.28 -6.52
N ALA A 108 0.66 23.58 -5.40
CA ALA A 108 0.28 24.11 -4.09
C ALA A 108 1.23 25.20 -3.55
N GLY A 109 2.37 25.42 -4.22
CA GLY A 109 3.38 26.39 -3.77
C GLY A 109 4.28 25.87 -2.65
N GLY A 110 4.43 24.57 -2.51
CA GLY A 110 5.25 23.91 -1.49
C GLY A 110 4.47 23.37 -0.30
N ILE A 111 5.20 22.97 0.74
CA ILE A 111 4.62 22.41 1.97
C ILE A 111 4.18 23.54 2.89
N LYS A 112 2.87 23.66 3.12
CA LYS A 112 2.27 24.70 3.99
C LYS A 112 2.00 24.20 5.41
N GLY A 113 1.87 22.88 5.58
CA GLY A 113 1.55 22.27 6.88
C GLY A 113 1.72 20.77 6.89
N VAL A 114 1.51 20.17 8.06
CA VAL A 114 1.56 18.72 8.28
C VAL A 114 0.29 18.30 9.02
N ASP A 115 -0.58 17.55 8.34
CA ASP A 115 -1.78 16.96 8.92
C ASP A 115 -1.74 15.43 8.84
N PRO A 116 -1.26 14.77 9.89
CA PRO A 116 -1.10 13.31 9.89
C PRO A 116 -2.43 12.55 9.87
N LEU A 117 -3.53 13.18 10.29
CA LEU A 117 -4.87 12.58 10.39
C LEU A 117 -5.81 12.99 9.26
N ARG A 118 -5.28 13.56 8.17
CA ARG A 118 -6.10 13.99 7.02
C ARG A 118 -6.92 12.83 6.47
N LEU A 119 -8.22 13.06 6.27
CA LEU A 119 -9.23 12.09 5.86
C LEU A 119 -9.40 10.89 6.81
N THR A 120 -8.93 11.01 8.05
CA THR A 120 -9.12 9.98 9.08
C THR A 120 -9.76 10.61 10.30
N GLU A 121 -10.98 10.20 10.63
CA GLU A 121 -11.65 10.62 11.86
C GLU A 121 -11.40 9.59 12.96
N ARG A 122 -11.12 10.06 14.18
CA ARG A 122 -10.91 9.22 15.37
C ARG A 122 -9.94 8.03 15.15
N TYR A 123 -8.89 8.22 14.34
CA TYR A 123 -7.87 7.20 14.00
C TYR A 123 -8.40 5.97 13.23
N VAL A 124 -9.65 5.95 12.80
CA VAL A 124 -10.23 4.89 11.98
C VAL A 124 -10.33 5.36 10.54
N SER A 125 -9.82 4.56 9.60
CA SER A 125 -9.80 4.92 8.17
C SER A 125 -11.15 4.70 7.48
N VAL A 126 -12.00 3.82 8.03
CA VAL A 126 -13.28 3.44 7.42
C VAL A 126 -14.41 3.84 8.36
N ASP A 127 -14.82 5.12 8.29
CA ASP A 127 -15.84 5.70 9.19
C ASP A 127 -17.22 5.80 8.51
N GLU A 128 -17.27 5.82 7.18
CA GLU A 128 -18.48 6.01 6.41
C GLU A 128 -18.83 4.76 5.58
N PRO A 129 -20.12 4.49 5.30
CA PRO A 129 -20.55 3.34 4.52
C PRO A 129 -19.94 3.30 3.10
N LEU A 130 -19.73 4.45 2.47
CA LEU A 130 -19.08 4.57 1.17
C LEU A 130 -17.59 4.14 1.21
N LYS A 131 -16.90 4.38 2.31
CA LYS A 131 -15.50 3.97 2.50
C LYS A 131 -15.38 2.43 2.60
N TYR A 132 -16.41 1.74 3.11
CA TYR A 132 -16.44 0.26 3.10
C TYR A 132 -16.49 -0.30 1.68
N ILE A 133 -17.20 0.34 0.75
CA ILE A 133 -17.24 -0.08 -0.65
C ILE A 133 -15.83 -0.01 -1.25
N MET A 134 -15.13 1.11 -1.04
CA MET A 134 -13.72 1.26 -1.47
C MET A 134 -12.81 0.21 -0.83
N TYR A 135 -12.98 -0.05 0.47
CA TYR A 135 -12.22 -1.07 1.18
C TYR A 135 -12.38 -2.45 0.55
N TYR A 136 -13.62 -2.90 0.34
CA TYR A 136 -13.89 -4.20 -0.27
C TYR A 136 -13.45 -4.27 -1.73
N LEU A 137 -13.55 -3.16 -2.46
CA LEU A 137 -13.08 -3.08 -3.84
C LEU A 137 -11.55 -3.27 -3.92
N VAL A 138 -10.80 -2.58 -3.09
CA VAL A 138 -9.34 -2.71 -3.03
C VAL A 138 -8.93 -4.12 -2.60
N LEU A 139 -9.56 -4.64 -1.54
CA LEU A 139 -9.28 -5.98 -1.03
C LEU A 139 -9.63 -7.05 -2.07
N GLY A 140 -10.80 -6.92 -2.73
CA GLY A 140 -11.22 -7.80 -3.82
C GLY A 140 -10.30 -7.74 -5.03
N LEU A 141 -9.85 -6.55 -5.42
CA LEU A 141 -8.88 -6.37 -6.51
C LEU A 141 -7.57 -7.11 -6.22
N PHE A 142 -7.01 -6.94 -5.03
CA PHE A 142 -5.79 -7.65 -4.63
C PHE A 142 -6.00 -9.16 -4.59
N PHE A 143 -7.16 -9.62 -4.07
CA PHE A 143 -7.52 -11.03 -4.02
C PHE A 143 -7.61 -11.65 -5.42
N VAL A 144 -8.34 -11.01 -6.33
CA VAL A 144 -8.50 -11.48 -7.73
C VAL A 144 -7.15 -11.51 -8.44
N LEU A 145 -6.31 -10.49 -8.27
CA LEU A 145 -4.99 -10.44 -8.90
C LEU A 145 -4.04 -11.51 -8.36
N ASP A 146 -4.07 -11.78 -7.06
CA ASP A 146 -3.25 -12.84 -6.48
C ASP A 146 -3.72 -14.23 -6.94
N LEU A 147 -5.02 -14.42 -7.12
CA LEU A 147 -5.56 -15.67 -7.69
C LEU A 147 -5.25 -15.82 -9.20
N ALA A 148 -5.39 -14.74 -9.96
CA ALA A 148 -5.21 -14.78 -11.42
C ALA A 148 -3.73 -14.87 -11.83
N LEU A 149 -2.88 -14.05 -11.21
CA LEU A 149 -1.46 -13.97 -11.54
C LEU A 149 -0.60 -15.01 -10.80
N GLY A 150 -1.09 -15.52 -9.67
CA GLY A 150 -0.39 -16.49 -8.83
C GLY A 150 0.33 -15.83 -7.65
N ARG A 151 1.30 -16.53 -7.09
CA ARG A 151 1.98 -16.22 -5.83
C ARG A 151 2.44 -14.77 -5.72
N ARG A 152 1.75 -13.93 -4.90
CA ARG A 152 2.01 -12.50 -4.70
C ARG A 152 1.91 -11.67 -5.98
N GLY A 153 1.00 -12.04 -6.88
CA GLY A 153 0.81 -11.39 -8.17
C GLY A 153 0.46 -9.91 -8.04
N ALA A 154 -0.46 -9.56 -7.15
CA ALA A 154 -0.83 -8.18 -6.86
C ALA A 154 0.35 -7.35 -6.35
N CYS A 155 1.18 -7.92 -5.45
CA CYS A 155 2.37 -7.24 -4.94
C CYS A 155 3.40 -6.96 -6.04
N HIS A 156 3.49 -7.79 -7.07
CA HIS A 156 4.43 -7.64 -8.18
C HIS A 156 3.88 -6.79 -9.34
N SER A 157 2.57 -6.62 -9.45
CA SER A 157 1.92 -5.88 -10.55
C SER A 157 1.56 -4.45 -10.19
N ILE A 158 0.78 -4.25 -9.12
CA ILE A 158 0.17 -2.94 -8.79
C ILE A 158 0.85 -2.28 -7.58
N CYS A 159 1.44 -3.04 -6.66
CA CYS A 159 1.94 -2.47 -5.44
C CYS A 159 3.14 -1.55 -5.70
N TRP A 160 2.91 -0.25 -5.54
CA TRP A 160 3.95 0.80 -5.68
C TRP A 160 5.03 0.70 -4.61
N MET A 161 4.70 0.19 -3.41
CA MET A 161 5.65 0.04 -2.30
C MET A 161 6.65 -1.11 -2.52
N SER A 162 6.35 -2.07 -3.38
CA SER A 162 7.17 -3.27 -3.62
C SER A 162 8.36 -3.01 -4.54
N ARG A 163 8.74 -1.73 -4.76
CA ARG A 163 9.82 -1.35 -5.66
C ARG A 163 11.20 -1.77 -5.14
N PHE A 164 11.39 -1.72 -3.83
CA PHE A 164 12.67 -1.91 -3.13
C PHE A 164 12.84 -3.30 -2.56
#